data_86d305502816fb7e5b770ac890614826
#
_entry.id   86d305502816fb7e5b770ac890614826
#
_cell.length_a   1.000
_cell.length_b   1.000
_cell.length_c   1.000
_cell.angle_alpha   90.00
_cell.angle_beta   90.00
_cell.angle_gamma   90.00
#
_symmetry.space_group_name_H-M   'P 1'
#
loop_
_entity.id
_entity.type
_entity.pdbx_description
1 polymer ?
#
loop_
_entity_poly.entity_id
_entity_poly.type
_entity_poly.pdbx_seq_one_letter_code
_entity_poly.pdbx_strand_id
1 'polypeptide(L)'
;ISAIFCVLSMFVFHILRKNKIYSFMLLPSFLTLVLYAFFLIFMRVEEVLAVYTPLITEILLIIVLTVVKIVKKPLLHRVRDAQHPAYEKTHNLTMLNEFFFIAQLFRNLCILHLLGIAFYNILPDGMKDIRFNRFLYRDLVLIIGIAVVAYEQIRLLMLQGRLKKEMWLPVLNDKGSVIGCIAYSVSRLLPKKYYHPIVRVALIHNGM
;
A
#
# COMPACT_ATOMS: atom_id res chain seq x y z
N ILE A 1 -12.09 -15.47 -18.95
CA ILE A 1 -12.17 -14.40 -17.93
C ILE A 1 -10.76 -14.01 -17.47
N SER A 2 -9.88 -14.96 -17.05
CA SER A 2 -8.51 -14.67 -16.61
C SER A 2 -7.64 -13.97 -17.68
N ALA A 3 -7.77 -14.36 -18.95
CA ALA A 3 -7.07 -13.71 -20.07
C ALA A 3 -7.48 -12.23 -20.23
N ILE A 4 -8.78 -11.93 -20.06
CA ILE A 4 -9.28 -10.54 -20.12
C ILE A 4 -8.69 -9.70 -18.98
N PHE A 5 -8.61 -10.24 -17.76
CA PHE A 5 -7.98 -9.56 -16.64
C PHE A 5 -6.48 -9.34 -16.83
N CYS A 6 -5.77 -10.30 -17.43
CA CYS A 6 -4.37 -10.14 -17.81
C CYS A 6 -4.19 -8.99 -18.82
N VAL A 7 -5.00 -8.94 -19.87
CA VAL A 7 -4.94 -7.88 -20.88
C VAL A 7 -5.28 -6.52 -20.29
N LEU A 8 -6.34 -6.44 -19.46
CA LEU A 8 -6.70 -5.22 -18.75
C LEU A 8 -5.58 -4.75 -17.81
N SER A 9 -4.97 -5.66 -17.05
CA SER A 9 -3.85 -5.29 -16.16
C SER A 9 -2.61 -4.86 -16.93
N MET A 10 -2.31 -5.47 -18.09
CA MET A 10 -1.26 -5.02 -18.99
C MET A 10 -1.54 -3.62 -19.54
N PHE A 11 -2.79 -3.34 -19.92
CA PHE A 11 -3.21 -2.04 -20.43
C PHE A 11 -3.08 -0.95 -19.36
N VAL A 12 -3.58 -1.20 -18.15
CA VAL A 12 -3.44 -0.30 -17.00
C VAL A 12 -1.96 -0.08 -16.65
N PHE A 13 -1.16 -1.16 -16.64
CA PHE A 13 0.28 -1.06 -16.42
C PHE A 13 0.96 -0.20 -17.49
N HIS A 14 0.59 -0.34 -18.76
CA HIS A 14 1.13 0.45 -19.85
C HIS A 14 0.79 1.94 -19.72
N ILE A 15 -0.46 2.27 -19.36
CA ILE A 15 -0.89 3.67 -19.13
C ILE A 15 -0.13 4.28 -17.95
N LEU A 16 0.06 3.53 -16.86
CA LEU A 16 0.73 4.00 -15.65
C LEU A 16 2.26 3.95 -15.75
N ARG A 17 2.82 3.39 -16.82
CA ARG A 17 4.27 3.30 -17.07
C ARG A 17 4.97 4.66 -17.06
N LYS A 18 4.27 5.75 -17.33
CA LYS A 18 4.81 7.12 -17.25
C LYS A 18 5.26 7.48 -15.83
N ASN A 19 4.64 6.90 -14.80
CA ASN A 19 5.05 7.07 -13.42
C ASN A 19 5.58 5.76 -12.85
N LYS A 20 6.90 5.64 -12.72
CA LYS A 20 7.61 4.43 -12.27
C LYS A 20 7.13 3.89 -10.92
N ILE A 21 6.65 4.77 -10.03
CA ILE A 21 6.20 4.38 -8.69
C ILE A 21 4.84 3.71 -8.75
N TYR A 22 3.88 4.26 -9.48
CA TYR A 22 2.58 3.63 -9.67
C TYR A 22 2.69 2.28 -10.37
N SER A 23 3.57 2.19 -11.39
CA SER A 23 3.87 0.91 -12.05
C SER A 23 4.40 -0.13 -11.06
N PHE A 24 5.27 0.27 -10.14
CA PHE A 24 5.78 -0.63 -9.10
C PHE A 24 4.70 -1.08 -8.13
N MET A 25 3.77 -0.19 -7.74
CA MET A 25 2.67 -0.54 -6.83
C MET A 25 1.70 -1.56 -7.42
N LEU A 26 1.49 -1.54 -8.74
CA LEU A 26 0.64 -2.52 -9.45
C LEU A 26 1.36 -3.83 -9.79
N LEU A 27 2.70 -3.83 -9.76
CA LEU A 27 3.52 -4.98 -10.12
C LEU A 27 3.14 -6.27 -9.37
N PRO A 28 2.88 -6.28 -8.03
CA PRO A 28 2.52 -7.49 -7.32
C PRO A 28 1.24 -8.14 -7.83
N SER A 29 0.19 -7.35 -8.06
CA SER A 29 -1.08 -7.85 -8.58
C SER A 29 -0.93 -8.42 -9.99
N PHE A 30 -0.22 -7.70 -10.84
CA PHE A 30 0.08 -8.14 -12.21
C PHE A 30 0.88 -9.44 -12.20
N LEU A 31 1.96 -9.50 -11.43
CA LEU A 31 2.82 -10.68 -11.35
C LEU A 31 2.07 -11.91 -10.82
N THR A 32 1.21 -11.72 -9.82
CA THR A 32 0.35 -12.80 -9.28
C THR A 32 -0.58 -13.34 -10.35
N LEU A 33 -1.22 -12.48 -11.16
CA LEU A 33 -2.10 -12.90 -12.24
C LEU A 33 -1.34 -13.64 -13.36
N VAL A 34 -0.15 -13.17 -13.72
CA VAL A 34 0.70 -13.83 -14.72
C VAL A 34 1.16 -15.20 -14.23
N LEU A 35 1.61 -15.31 -12.98
CA LEU A 35 2.00 -16.58 -12.39
C LEU A 35 0.83 -17.55 -12.31
N TYR A 36 -0.37 -17.07 -11.96
CA TYR A 36 -1.58 -17.88 -11.95
C TYR A 36 -1.96 -18.36 -13.36
N ALA A 37 -1.92 -17.49 -14.37
CA ALA A 37 -2.18 -17.87 -15.75
C ALA A 37 -1.17 -18.93 -16.25
N PHE A 38 0.11 -18.74 -15.93
CA PHE A 38 1.17 -19.70 -16.24
C PHE A 38 0.93 -21.04 -15.55
N PHE A 39 0.55 -21.03 -14.27
CA PHE A 39 0.23 -22.24 -13.52
C PHE A 39 -0.93 -23.03 -14.14
N LEU A 40 -2.01 -22.35 -14.58
CA LEU A 40 -3.15 -22.99 -15.27
C LEU A 40 -2.73 -23.65 -16.59
N ILE A 41 -1.89 -22.99 -17.39
CA ILE A 41 -1.42 -23.52 -18.67
C ILE A 41 -0.55 -24.77 -18.44
N PHE A 42 0.32 -24.73 -17.43
CA PHE A 42 1.29 -25.79 -17.19
C PHE A 42 0.66 -27.06 -16.59
N MET A 43 -0.30 -26.88 -15.67
CA MET A 43 -0.89 -27.99 -14.91
C MET A 43 -2.01 -28.74 -15.63
N ARG A 44 -2.58 -28.22 -16.75
CA ARG A 44 -3.66 -28.84 -17.54
C ARG A 44 -4.88 -29.35 -16.73
N VAL A 45 -5.11 -28.83 -15.54
CA VAL A 45 -6.09 -29.36 -14.57
C VAL A 45 -7.19 -28.31 -14.37
N GLU A 46 -8.10 -28.20 -15.33
CA GLU A 46 -9.08 -27.11 -15.32
C GLU A 46 -10.19 -27.28 -14.26
N GLU A 47 -10.73 -28.47 -14.06
CA GLU A 47 -11.91 -28.66 -13.22
C GLU A 47 -11.61 -28.70 -11.71
N VAL A 48 -10.62 -29.45 -11.29
CA VAL A 48 -10.27 -29.58 -9.86
C VAL A 48 -9.68 -28.28 -9.32
N LEU A 49 -8.88 -27.58 -10.12
CA LEU A 49 -8.26 -26.31 -9.73
C LEU A 49 -9.25 -25.14 -9.68
N ALA A 50 -10.37 -25.19 -10.39
CA ALA A 50 -11.38 -24.15 -10.35
C ALA A 50 -11.92 -23.92 -8.92
N VAL A 51 -12.06 -24.97 -8.13
CA VAL A 51 -12.54 -24.90 -6.74
C VAL A 51 -11.48 -24.25 -5.83
N TYR A 52 -10.21 -24.53 -6.06
CA TYR A 52 -9.09 -24.03 -5.25
C TYR A 52 -8.43 -22.76 -5.80
N THR A 53 -8.99 -22.17 -6.84
CA THR A 53 -8.48 -20.93 -7.47
C THR A 53 -8.18 -19.82 -6.44
N PRO A 54 -9.07 -19.49 -5.49
CA PRO A 54 -8.79 -18.42 -4.51
C PRO A 54 -7.58 -18.76 -3.64
N LEU A 55 -7.46 -20.00 -3.19
CA LEU A 55 -6.35 -20.47 -2.36
C LEU A 55 -5.02 -20.42 -3.11
N ILE A 56 -5.00 -20.85 -4.37
CA ILE A 56 -3.80 -20.83 -5.21
C ILE A 56 -3.35 -19.40 -5.46
N THR A 57 -4.28 -18.52 -5.80
CA THR A 57 -3.97 -17.09 -6.01
C THR A 57 -3.48 -16.43 -4.73
N GLU A 58 -4.02 -16.80 -3.57
CA GLU A 58 -3.55 -16.32 -2.27
C GLU A 58 -2.12 -16.75 -1.98
N ILE A 59 -1.78 -18.03 -2.20
CA ILE A 59 -0.42 -18.54 -2.02
C ILE A 59 0.56 -17.81 -2.95
N LEU A 60 0.23 -17.65 -4.23
CA LEU A 60 1.04 -16.93 -5.19
C LEU A 60 1.24 -15.47 -4.77
N LEU A 61 0.17 -14.82 -4.28
CA LEU A 61 0.23 -13.46 -3.80
C LEU A 61 1.13 -13.32 -2.56
N ILE A 62 1.08 -14.25 -1.62
CA ILE A 62 2.00 -14.28 -0.45
C ILE A 62 3.45 -14.37 -0.90
N ILE A 63 3.75 -15.22 -1.88
CA ILE A 63 5.09 -15.36 -2.45
C ILE A 63 5.55 -14.03 -3.04
N VAL A 64 4.73 -13.42 -3.90
CA VAL A 64 5.04 -12.14 -4.55
C VAL A 64 5.23 -11.03 -3.52
N LEU A 65 4.34 -10.91 -2.53
CA LEU A 65 4.44 -9.89 -1.48
C LEU A 65 5.66 -10.13 -0.56
N THR A 66 6.10 -11.37 -0.43
CA THR A 66 7.34 -11.68 0.31
C THR A 66 8.57 -11.20 -0.47
N VAL A 67 8.60 -11.38 -1.78
CA VAL A 67 9.66 -10.81 -2.64
C VAL A 67 9.65 -9.27 -2.57
N VAL A 68 8.45 -8.65 -2.63
CA VAL A 68 8.29 -7.19 -2.47
C VAL A 68 8.85 -6.69 -1.14
N LYS A 69 8.65 -7.45 -0.05
CA LYS A 69 9.25 -7.11 1.26
C LYS A 69 10.78 -7.12 1.22
N ILE A 70 11.40 -8.08 0.54
CA ILE A 70 12.86 -8.18 0.41
C ILE A 70 13.40 -6.96 -0.36
N VAL A 71 12.69 -6.57 -1.43
CA VAL A 71 13.09 -5.44 -2.30
C VAL A 71 12.84 -4.06 -1.65
N LYS A 72 12.09 -3.99 -0.53
CA LYS A 72 11.76 -2.74 0.15
C LYS A 72 13.00 -1.87 0.45
N LYS A 73 14.01 -2.42 1.12
CA LYS A 73 15.19 -1.66 1.56
C LYS A 73 15.98 -1.07 0.37
N PRO A 74 16.40 -1.86 -0.64
CA PRO A 74 17.14 -1.34 -1.77
C PRO A 74 16.33 -0.33 -2.61
N LEU A 75 15.01 -0.51 -2.72
CA LEU A 75 14.17 0.42 -3.45
C LEU A 75 14.04 1.77 -2.75
N LEU A 76 13.79 1.78 -1.43
CA LEU A 76 13.74 3.01 -0.65
C LEU A 76 15.07 3.76 -0.68
N HIS A 77 16.20 3.04 -0.66
CA HIS A 77 17.52 3.66 -0.78
C HIS A 77 17.68 4.33 -2.16
N ARG A 78 17.34 3.64 -3.24
CA ARG A 78 17.37 4.23 -4.60
C ARG A 78 16.54 5.49 -4.73
N VAL A 79 15.32 5.50 -4.19
CA VAL A 79 14.44 6.68 -4.26
C VAL A 79 14.99 7.81 -3.40
N ARG A 80 15.63 7.50 -2.27
CA ARG A 80 16.26 8.49 -1.40
C ARG A 80 17.47 9.15 -2.08
N ASP A 81 18.27 8.38 -2.83
CA ASP A 81 19.50 8.86 -3.45
C ASP A 81 19.25 9.49 -4.82
N ALA A 82 18.08 9.30 -5.41
CA ALA A 82 17.73 9.90 -6.69
C ALA A 82 17.81 11.43 -6.63
N GLN A 83 18.37 12.04 -7.69
CA GLN A 83 18.48 13.50 -7.82
C GLN A 83 17.14 14.10 -8.29
N HIS A 84 16.12 14.06 -7.43
CA HIS A 84 14.83 14.68 -7.65
C HIS A 84 14.63 15.88 -6.71
N PRO A 85 13.76 16.84 -7.06
CA PRO A 85 13.37 17.91 -6.17
C PRO A 85 12.90 17.38 -4.81
N ALA A 86 13.24 18.06 -3.72
CA ALA A 86 12.96 17.59 -2.36
C ALA A 86 11.50 17.23 -2.12
N TYR A 87 10.57 17.98 -2.73
CA TYR A 87 9.12 17.74 -2.65
C TYR A 87 8.73 16.39 -3.29
N GLU A 88 9.16 16.15 -4.52
CA GLU A 88 8.84 14.91 -5.25
C GLU A 88 9.43 13.69 -4.57
N LYS A 89 10.65 13.80 -4.06
CA LYS A 89 11.32 12.77 -3.27
C LYS A 89 10.53 12.41 -2.02
N THR A 90 10.05 13.39 -1.26
CA THR A 90 9.27 13.18 -0.05
C THR A 90 7.94 12.51 -0.36
N HIS A 91 7.22 12.97 -1.39
CA HIS A 91 5.97 12.41 -1.84
C HIS A 91 6.14 10.93 -2.24
N ASN A 92 7.15 10.64 -3.05
CA ASN A 92 7.44 9.29 -3.54
C ASN A 92 7.82 8.32 -2.42
N LEU A 93 8.61 8.77 -1.43
CA LEU A 93 8.96 7.98 -0.26
C LEU A 93 7.75 7.68 0.62
N THR A 94 6.87 8.66 0.80
CA THR A 94 5.64 8.49 1.58
C THR A 94 4.72 7.47 0.91
N MET A 95 4.46 7.61 -0.40
CA MET A 95 3.64 6.64 -1.14
C MET A 95 4.20 5.22 -1.07
N LEU A 96 5.51 5.04 -1.26
CA LEU A 96 6.13 3.73 -1.16
C LEU A 96 6.04 3.13 0.25
N ASN A 97 6.24 3.93 1.28
CA ASN A 97 6.10 3.46 2.66
C ASN A 97 4.67 3.00 2.97
N GLU A 98 3.66 3.74 2.51
CA GLU A 98 2.25 3.36 2.64
C GLU A 98 1.97 2.05 1.89
N PHE A 99 2.41 1.95 0.65
CA PHE A 99 2.29 0.72 -0.13
C PHE A 99 2.91 -0.49 0.59
N PHE A 100 4.14 -0.35 1.09
CA PHE A 100 4.80 -1.45 1.82
C PHE A 100 4.10 -1.80 3.12
N PHE A 101 3.50 -0.84 3.80
CA PHE A 101 2.72 -1.09 5.01
C PHE A 101 1.49 -1.95 4.69
N ILE A 102 0.70 -1.56 3.69
CA ILE A 102 -0.50 -2.29 3.27
C ILE A 102 -0.14 -3.67 2.71
N ALA A 103 0.89 -3.76 1.88
CA ALA A 103 1.37 -5.04 1.34
C ALA A 103 1.79 -6.01 2.47
N GLN A 104 2.44 -5.50 3.51
CA GLN A 104 2.84 -6.31 4.66
C GLN A 104 1.63 -6.73 5.51
N LEU A 105 0.68 -5.82 5.75
CA LEU A 105 -0.56 -6.10 6.47
C LEU A 105 -1.35 -7.20 5.76
N PHE A 106 -1.60 -7.02 4.47
CA PHE A 106 -2.34 -7.98 3.66
C PHE A 106 -1.66 -9.35 3.63
N ARG A 107 -0.36 -9.40 3.37
CA ARG A 107 0.40 -10.66 3.42
C ARG A 107 0.27 -11.38 4.77
N ASN A 108 0.39 -10.65 5.88
CA ASN A 108 0.30 -11.25 7.20
C ASN A 108 -1.09 -11.81 7.49
N LEU A 109 -2.15 -11.13 7.04
CA LEU A 109 -3.53 -11.62 7.14
C LEU A 109 -3.76 -12.87 6.28
N CYS A 110 -3.22 -12.91 5.06
CA CYS A 110 -3.27 -14.12 4.22
C CYS A 110 -2.51 -15.30 4.88
N ILE A 111 -1.34 -15.07 5.46
CA ILE A 111 -0.62 -16.13 6.19
C ILE A 111 -1.45 -16.63 7.38
N LEU A 112 -2.06 -15.74 8.14
CA LEU A 112 -2.96 -16.11 9.24
C LEU A 112 -4.16 -16.92 8.75
N HIS A 113 -4.73 -16.55 7.61
CA HIS A 113 -5.81 -17.29 6.97
C HIS A 113 -5.37 -18.71 6.58
N LEU A 114 -4.20 -18.86 5.90
CA LEU A 114 -3.65 -20.19 5.57
C LEU A 114 -3.40 -21.05 6.80
N LEU A 115 -2.91 -20.47 7.91
CA LEU A 115 -2.78 -21.16 9.18
C LEU A 115 -4.13 -21.60 9.73
N GLY A 116 -5.18 -20.76 9.61
CA GLY A 116 -6.55 -21.12 9.96
C GLY A 116 -7.07 -22.30 9.13
N ILE A 117 -6.83 -22.34 7.83
CA ILE A 117 -7.16 -23.47 6.95
C ILE A 117 -6.41 -24.73 7.39
N ALA A 118 -5.11 -24.62 7.65
CA ALA A 118 -4.31 -25.77 8.11
C ALA A 118 -4.85 -26.32 9.42
N PHE A 119 -5.19 -25.47 10.38
CA PHE A 119 -5.79 -25.87 11.64
C PHE A 119 -7.17 -26.55 11.45
N TYR A 120 -8.02 -25.97 10.59
CA TYR A 120 -9.33 -26.55 10.28
C TYR A 120 -9.22 -27.95 9.65
N ASN A 121 -8.20 -28.19 8.83
CA ASN A 121 -7.97 -29.50 8.21
C ASN A 121 -7.58 -30.60 9.21
N ILE A 122 -7.02 -30.25 10.36
CA ILE A 122 -6.67 -31.20 11.44
C ILE A 122 -7.92 -31.69 12.18
N LEU A 123 -9.04 -30.93 12.11
CA LEU A 123 -10.28 -31.33 12.78
C LEU A 123 -10.86 -32.62 12.20
N PRO A 124 -11.50 -33.49 13.02
CA PRO A 124 -12.19 -34.71 12.57
C PRO A 124 -13.29 -34.36 11.55
N ASP A 125 -13.49 -35.25 10.57
CA ASP A 125 -14.47 -35.00 9.48
C ASP A 125 -15.90 -34.79 9.97
N GLY A 126 -16.28 -35.41 11.10
CA GLY A 126 -17.59 -35.22 11.71
C GLY A 126 -17.88 -33.80 12.24
N MET A 127 -16.84 -32.98 12.39
CA MET A 127 -16.94 -31.58 12.82
C MET A 127 -16.86 -30.58 11.63
N LYS A 128 -16.59 -31.05 10.42
CA LYS A 128 -16.45 -30.21 9.23
C LYS A 128 -17.78 -29.96 8.58
N ASP A 129 -18.24 -28.69 8.61
CA ASP A 129 -19.43 -28.27 7.89
C ASP A 129 -19.06 -27.86 6.45
N ILE A 130 -19.83 -28.35 5.47
CA ILE A 130 -19.64 -28.06 4.04
C ILE A 130 -19.77 -26.54 3.76
N ARG A 131 -20.69 -25.86 4.46
CA ARG A 131 -20.89 -24.40 4.27
C ARG A 131 -19.70 -23.61 4.81
N PHE A 132 -19.22 -24.02 5.99
CA PHE A 132 -18.05 -23.39 6.60
C PHE A 132 -16.78 -23.65 5.80
N ASN A 133 -16.65 -24.84 5.23
CA ASN A 133 -15.56 -25.17 4.31
C ASN A 133 -15.53 -24.24 3.09
N ARG A 134 -16.69 -24.06 2.41
CA ARG A 134 -16.80 -23.13 1.28
C ARG A 134 -16.46 -21.68 1.68
N PHE A 135 -16.98 -21.24 2.80
CA PHE A 135 -16.66 -19.92 3.34
C PHE A 135 -15.17 -19.74 3.59
N LEU A 136 -14.53 -20.71 4.25
CA LEU A 136 -13.11 -20.66 4.60
C LEU A 136 -12.21 -20.66 3.35
N TYR A 137 -12.46 -21.54 2.38
CA TYR A 137 -11.58 -21.69 1.21
C TYR A 137 -11.82 -20.66 0.10
N ARG A 138 -12.97 -20.00 0.07
CA ARG A 138 -13.36 -19.12 -1.03
C ARG A 138 -13.66 -17.69 -0.59
N ASP A 139 -14.55 -17.54 0.39
CA ASP A 139 -15.15 -16.24 0.66
C ASP A 139 -14.30 -15.42 1.63
N LEU A 140 -13.59 -16.06 2.56
CA LEU A 140 -12.83 -15.38 3.61
C LEU A 140 -11.66 -14.56 3.04
N VAL A 141 -10.95 -15.05 2.03
CA VAL A 141 -9.86 -14.29 1.37
C VAL A 141 -10.37 -13.02 0.71
N LEU A 142 -11.56 -13.04 0.12
CA LEU A 142 -12.19 -11.85 -0.46
C LEU A 142 -12.58 -10.84 0.62
N ILE A 143 -13.12 -11.33 1.74
CA ILE A 143 -13.47 -10.50 2.90
C ILE A 143 -12.22 -9.84 3.48
N ILE A 144 -11.12 -10.57 3.62
CA ILE A 144 -9.82 -10.03 4.05
C ILE A 144 -9.37 -8.90 3.10
N GLY A 145 -9.45 -9.12 1.79
CA GLY A 145 -9.11 -8.11 0.79
C GLY A 145 -9.94 -6.84 0.93
N ILE A 146 -11.26 -6.99 1.02
CA ILE A 146 -12.20 -5.87 1.21
C ILE A 146 -11.92 -5.14 2.53
N ALA A 147 -11.70 -5.88 3.63
CA ALA A 147 -11.41 -5.31 4.94
C ALA A 147 -10.11 -4.49 4.95
N VAL A 148 -9.05 -4.95 4.28
CA VAL A 148 -7.78 -4.21 4.15
C VAL A 148 -7.98 -2.92 3.36
N VAL A 149 -8.73 -2.96 2.25
CA VAL A 149 -9.05 -1.75 1.46
C VAL A 149 -9.89 -0.78 2.27
N ALA A 150 -10.92 -1.25 2.97
CA ALA A 150 -11.76 -0.41 3.82
C ALA A 150 -10.95 0.23 4.97
N TYR A 151 -10.09 -0.54 5.63
CA TYR A 151 -9.18 -0.05 6.66
C TYR A 151 -8.31 1.09 6.14
N GLU A 152 -7.70 0.90 4.95
CA GLU A 152 -6.83 1.93 4.36
C GLU A 152 -7.61 3.19 4.00
N GLN A 153 -8.82 3.06 3.44
CA GLN A 153 -9.68 4.21 3.14
C GLN A 153 -10.05 5.00 4.41
N ILE A 154 -10.45 4.31 5.47
CA ILE A 154 -10.77 4.95 6.76
C ILE A 154 -9.54 5.65 7.34
N ARG A 155 -8.36 5.00 7.28
CA ARG A 155 -7.10 5.57 7.75
C ARG A 155 -6.74 6.84 6.98
N LEU A 156 -6.85 6.83 5.66
CA LEU A 156 -6.58 7.98 4.81
C LEU A 156 -7.55 9.14 5.07
N LEU A 157 -8.83 8.86 5.26
CA LEU A 157 -9.84 9.86 5.62
C LEU A 157 -9.53 10.52 6.97
N MET A 158 -9.13 9.72 7.97
CA MET A 158 -8.72 10.25 9.28
C MET A 158 -7.47 11.13 9.19
N LEU A 159 -6.46 10.71 8.40
CA LEU A 159 -5.26 11.50 8.15
C LEU A 159 -5.59 12.81 7.45
N GLN A 160 -6.42 12.76 6.40
CA GLN A 160 -6.88 13.95 5.68
C GLN A 160 -7.62 14.91 6.62
N GLY A 161 -8.48 14.41 7.49
CA GLY A 161 -9.18 15.21 8.49
C GLY A 161 -8.25 15.91 9.48
N ARG A 162 -7.18 15.24 9.91
CA ARG A 162 -6.12 15.83 10.75
C ARG A 162 -5.32 16.90 10.00
N LEU A 163 -4.89 16.59 8.77
CA LEU A 163 -4.09 17.51 7.95
C LEU A 163 -4.85 18.78 7.57
N LYS A 164 -6.17 18.72 7.36
CA LYS A 164 -7.01 19.89 7.12
C LYS A 164 -7.10 20.83 8.32
N LYS A 165 -7.00 20.31 9.53
CA LYS A 165 -7.03 21.08 10.78
C LYS A 165 -5.65 21.58 11.20
N GLU A 166 -4.60 21.11 10.54
CA GLU A 166 -3.21 21.46 10.87
C GLU A 166 -2.85 22.81 10.23
N MET A 167 -2.16 23.64 10.98
CA MET A 167 -1.59 24.88 10.48
C MET A 167 -0.24 24.57 9.80
N TRP A 168 -0.09 24.97 8.55
CA TRP A 168 1.12 24.75 7.77
C TRP A 168 2.01 25.99 7.77
N LEU A 169 3.25 25.84 8.20
CA LEU A 169 4.24 26.89 8.19
C LEU A 169 5.20 26.73 7.02
N PRO A 170 5.49 27.81 6.26
CA PRO A 170 6.52 27.77 5.24
C PRO A 170 7.91 27.58 5.87
N VAL A 171 8.72 26.74 5.26
CA VAL A 171 10.11 26.52 5.63
C VAL A 171 11.00 27.30 4.65
N LEU A 172 11.91 28.09 5.19
CA LEU A 172 12.84 28.91 4.42
C LEU A 172 14.22 28.25 4.35
N ASN A 173 14.94 28.49 3.26
CA ASN A 173 16.37 28.22 3.17
C ASN A 173 17.18 29.41 3.74
N ASP A 174 18.51 29.25 3.76
CA ASP A 174 19.43 30.30 4.24
C ASP A 174 19.36 31.60 3.43
N LYS A 175 18.78 31.55 2.23
CA LYS A 175 18.56 32.72 1.34
C LYS A 175 17.17 33.33 1.50
N GLY A 176 16.35 32.86 2.43
CA GLY A 176 14.99 33.35 2.67
C GLY A 176 13.94 32.86 1.66
N SER A 177 14.28 31.95 0.74
CA SER A 177 13.33 31.40 -0.21
C SER A 177 12.55 30.23 0.39
N VAL A 178 11.26 30.11 0.07
CA VAL A 178 10.41 29.00 0.54
C VAL A 178 10.82 27.71 -0.16
N ILE A 179 11.22 26.72 0.62
CA ILE A 179 11.65 25.39 0.15
C ILE A 179 10.61 24.29 0.40
N GLY A 180 9.58 24.59 1.20
CA GLY A 180 8.52 23.65 1.54
C GLY A 180 7.62 24.17 2.64
N CYS A 181 6.76 23.29 3.14
CA CYS A 181 5.90 23.56 4.30
C CYS A 181 6.06 22.46 5.34
N ILE A 182 5.91 22.78 6.59
CA ILE A 182 5.90 21.86 7.72
C ILE A 182 4.68 22.09 8.59
N ALA A 183 4.13 21.03 9.17
CA ALA A 183 3.05 21.15 10.13
C ALA A 183 3.52 21.89 11.39
N TYR A 184 2.71 22.83 11.89
CA TYR A 184 3.03 23.60 13.10
C TYR A 184 3.32 22.69 14.32
N SER A 185 2.55 21.63 14.49
CA SER A 185 2.75 20.64 15.53
C SER A 185 4.16 20.02 15.49
N VAL A 186 4.65 19.67 14.29
CA VAL A 186 5.98 19.10 14.08
C VAL A 186 7.08 20.14 14.26
N SER A 187 6.87 21.35 13.75
CA SER A 187 7.80 22.46 13.91
C SER A 187 8.05 22.81 15.38
N ARG A 188 7.00 22.73 16.19
CA ARG A 188 7.07 22.99 17.65
C ARG A 188 7.89 21.95 18.40
N LEU A 189 7.88 20.70 17.94
CA LEU A 189 8.70 19.62 18.53
C LEU A 189 10.18 19.74 18.16
N LEU A 190 10.51 20.41 17.06
CA LEU A 190 11.87 20.55 16.53
C LEU A 190 12.21 22.03 16.22
N PRO A 191 12.16 22.94 17.21
CA PRO A 191 12.19 24.39 16.98
C PRO A 191 13.48 24.91 16.34
N LYS A 192 14.60 24.19 16.46
CA LYS A 192 15.90 24.61 15.92
C LYS A 192 16.22 24.05 14.52
N LYS A 193 15.32 23.27 13.93
CA LYS A 193 15.58 22.55 12.67
C LYS A 193 15.10 23.28 11.42
N TYR A 194 14.19 24.22 11.58
CA TYR A 194 13.53 24.87 10.44
C TYR A 194 13.50 26.38 10.64
N TYR A 195 13.79 27.12 9.57
CA TYR A 195 13.61 28.57 9.53
C TYR A 195 12.20 28.90 9.06
N HIS A 196 11.53 29.78 9.77
CA HIS A 196 10.17 30.28 9.44
C HIS A 196 10.18 31.78 9.32
N PRO A 197 9.34 32.36 8.43
CA PRO A 197 9.15 33.81 8.39
C PRO A 197 8.45 34.26 9.68
N ILE A 198 8.97 35.31 10.32
CA ILE A 198 8.34 35.95 11.47
C ILE A 198 7.72 37.25 10.98
N VAL A 199 6.40 37.36 11.06
CA VAL A 199 5.66 38.61 10.81
C VAL A 199 5.41 39.28 12.15
N ARG A 200 5.95 40.47 12.34
CA ARG A 200 5.64 41.32 13.49
C ARG A 200 4.64 42.38 13.03
N VAL A 201 3.46 42.38 13.61
CA VAL A 201 2.44 43.42 13.37
C VAL A 201 2.57 44.43 14.51
N ALA A 202 2.97 45.64 14.16
CA ALA A 202 2.93 46.78 15.10
C ALA A 202 1.58 47.47 14.92
N LEU A 203 0.73 47.41 15.92
CA LEU A 203 -0.49 48.21 16.01
C LEU A 203 -0.11 49.59 16.54
N ILE A 204 -0.08 50.57 15.64
CA ILE A 204 0.08 51.96 16.00
C ILE A 204 -1.30 52.53 16.24
N HIS A 205 -1.65 52.71 17.50
CA HIS A 205 -2.87 53.44 17.86
C HIS A 205 -2.50 54.94 17.92
N ASN A 206 -3.13 55.76 17.09
CA ASN A 206 -3.08 57.20 17.21
C ASN A 206 -3.79 57.58 18.52
N GLY A 207 -3.11 57.39 19.62
CA GLY A 207 -3.53 57.99 20.87
C GLY A 207 -3.06 59.42 20.92
N MET A 208 -4.05 60.34 21.07
CA MET A 208 -3.75 61.67 21.61
C MET A 208 -3.04 61.51 22.94
#